data_66a3c6963ba63344c077f847cfa521ca
#
_entry.id   66a3c6963ba63344c077f847cfa521ca
#
_cell.length_a   1.000
_cell.length_b   1.000
_cell.length_c   1.000
_cell.angle_alpha   90.00
_cell.angle_beta   90.00
_cell.angle_gamma   90.00
#
_symmetry.space_group_name_H-M   'P 1'
#
loop_
_entity.id
_entity.type
_entity.pdbx_description
1 polymer ?
#
loop_
_entity_poly.entity_id
_entity_poly.type
_entity_poly.pdbx_seq_one_letter_code
_entity_poly.pdbx_strand_id
1 'polypeptide(L)'
;LFTGNVMMTFAVLEKKVSLLKLLRSWTIVYIANFLGSILVAGLIFGAGMGHNGGDAVGVTAMQTAFSKINLTFGEAFFRGILCNWLVCLAIFMASTSKRVIGKIFAIFFPIMTFVASGYEHSVANMFFIPNGLLMKHFPSIVAASGLTPDQLATMTWKGFFVHNLLPVTCGNIVGAFVFVVLLFWTAYLREEHRHQH
;
A
#
# COMPACT_ATOMS: atom_id res chain seq x y z
N LEU A 1 -3.06 -0.13 -6.00
CA LEU A 1 -3.22 1.00 -6.89
C LEU A 1 -1.92 1.36 -7.57
N PHE A 2 -0.93 1.74 -6.80
CA PHE A 2 0.34 2.26 -7.32
C PHE A 2 1.34 1.19 -7.75
N THR A 3 0.94 -0.05 -7.89
CA THR A 3 1.78 -1.13 -8.38
C THR A 3 1.81 -1.15 -9.91
N GLY A 4 0.77 -1.65 -10.55
CA GLY A 4 0.69 -1.68 -12.01
C GLY A 4 0.34 -0.33 -12.64
N ASN A 5 -0.50 0.47 -11.97
CA ASN A 5 -0.99 1.74 -12.52
C ASN A 5 0.06 2.85 -12.60
N VAL A 6 1.14 2.77 -11.80
CA VAL A 6 2.26 3.71 -11.94
C VAL A 6 2.98 3.50 -13.25
N MET A 7 3.03 2.26 -13.77
CA MET A 7 3.62 1.98 -15.07
C MET A 7 2.92 2.73 -16.22
N MET A 8 1.67 3.16 -16.05
CA MET A 8 0.99 4.04 -17.02
C MET A 8 1.67 5.41 -17.15
N THR A 9 2.49 5.83 -16.17
CA THR A 9 3.26 7.08 -16.28
C THR A 9 4.30 7.04 -17.39
N PHE A 10 4.82 5.87 -17.78
CA PHE A 10 5.63 5.72 -18.98
C PHE A 10 4.87 6.22 -20.23
N ALA A 11 3.61 5.85 -20.38
CA ALA A 11 2.80 6.29 -21.51
C ALA A 11 2.53 7.81 -21.51
N VAL A 12 2.54 8.44 -20.34
CA VAL A 12 2.44 9.91 -20.22
C VAL A 12 3.76 10.56 -20.62
N LEU A 13 4.89 10.05 -20.18
CA LEU A 13 6.22 10.54 -20.57
C LEU A 13 6.43 10.42 -22.08
N GLU A 14 5.95 9.35 -22.68
CA GLU A 14 5.93 9.10 -24.11
C GLU A 14 4.84 9.88 -24.88
N LYS A 15 4.09 10.76 -24.21
CA LYS A 15 2.98 11.56 -24.77
C LYS A 15 1.86 10.72 -25.43
N LYS A 16 1.79 9.41 -25.15
CA LYS A 16 0.76 8.50 -25.66
C LYS A 16 -0.56 8.61 -24.90
N VAL A 17 -0.51 9.06 -23.64
CA VAL A 17 -1.68 9.25 -22.76
C VAL A 17 -1.59 10.61 -22.09
N SER A 18 -2.72 11.31 -21.99
CA SER A 18 -2.74 12.59 -21.26
C SER A 18 -2.69 12.38 -19.75
N LEU A 19 -2.07 13.34 -19.04
CA LEU A 19 -2.01 13.33 -17.57
C LEU A 19 -3.41 13.25 -16.94
N LEU A 20 -4.41 13.91 -17.53
CA LEU A 20 -5.79 13.86 -17.02
C LEU A 20 -6.37 12.44 -17.06
N LYS A 21 -6.11 11.67 -18.13
CA LYS A 21 -6.54 10.27 -18.22
C LYS A 21 -5.85 9.39 -17.18
N LEU A 22 -4.56 9.64 -16.91
CA LEU A 22 -3.81 8.97 -15.86
C LEU A 22 -4.42 9.25 -14.48
N LEU A 23 -4.62 10.52 -14.14
CA LEU A 23 -5.17 10.94 -12.85
C LEU A 23 -6.60 10.39 -12.64
N ARG A 24 -7.43 10.42 -13.69
CA ARG A 24 -8.77 9.81 -13.64
C ARG A 24 -8.69 8.30 -13.34
N SER A 25 -7.81 7.58 -14.02
CA SER A 25 -7.60 6.15 -13.78
C SER A 25 -7.15 5.88 -12.34
N TRP A 26 -6.18 6.65 -11.86
CA TRP A 26 -5.67 6.52 -10.48
C TRP A 26 -6.76 6.78 -9.45
N THR A 27 -7.56 7.82 -9.63
CA THR A 27 -8.65 8.16 -8.70
C THR A 27 -9.69 7.04 -8.64
N ILE A 28 -10.15 6.54 -9.80
CA ILE A 28 -11.14 5.46 -9.86
C ILE A 28 -10.61 4.20 -9.15
N VAL A 29 -9.39 3.78 -9.49
CA VAL A 29 -8.80 2.58 -8.91
C VAL A 29 -8.50 2.75 -7.41
N TYR A 30 -8.10 3.95 -6.98
CA TYR A 30 -7.86 4.24 -5.56
C TYR A 30 -9.15 4.13 -4.74
N ILE A 31 -10.23 4.73 -5.21
CA ILE A 31 -11.55 4.64 -4.56
C ILE A 31 -12.06 3.20 -4.57
N ALA A 32 -11.93 2.48 -5.68
CA ALA A 32 -12.36 1.08 -5.77
C ALA A 32 -11.59 0.18 -4.79
N ASN A 33 -10.26 0.36 -4.67
CA ASN A 33 -9.46 -0.35 -3.67
C ASN A 33 -9.88 0.00 -2.23
N PHE A 34 -10.16 1.28 -1.96
CA PHE A 34 -10.64 1.70 -0.66
C PHE A 34 -11.95 1.03 -0.29
N LEU A 35 -12.95 1.09 -1.17
CA LEU A 35 -14.26 0.46 -0.95
C LEU A 35 -14.13 -1.07 -0.79
N GLY A 36 -13.33 -1.71 -1.64
CA GLY A 36 -13.07 -3.14 -1.54
C GLY A 36 -12.39 -3.54 -0.23
N SER A 37 -11.42 -2.75 0.22
CA SER A 37 -10.72 -2.99 1.49
C SER A 37 -11.64 -2.85 2.70
N ILE A 38 -12.51 -1.82 2.71
CA ILE A 38 -13.52 -1.62 3.76
C ILE A 38 -14.53 -2.78 3.75
N LEU A 39 -14.99 -3.20 2.58
CA LEU A 39 -15.89 -4.35 2.45
C LEU A 39 -15.28 -5.61 3.06
N VAL A 40 -14.02 -5.93 2.72
CA VAL A 40 -13.34 -7.11 3.27
C VAL A 40 -13.16 -7.01 4.78
N ALA A 41 -12.76 -5.84 5.30
CA ALA A 41 -12.65 -5.61 6.75
C ALA A 41 -14.02 -5.80 7.45
N GLY A 42 -15.11 -5.31 6.84
CA GLY A 42 -16.47 -5.51 7.34
C GLY A 42 -16.91 -6.98 7.32
N LEU A 43 -16.56 -7.73 6.28
CA LEU A 43 -16.85 -9.16 6.20
C LEU A 43 -16.09 -9.96 7.29
N ILE A 44 -14.81 -9.65 7.52
CA ILE A 44 -14.00 -10.27 8.59
C ILE A 44 -14.59 -9.95 9.97
N PHE A 45 -15.00 -8.70 10.18
CA PHE A 45 -15.67 -8.28 11.41
C PHE A 45 -16.99 -9.02 11.59
N GLY A 46 -17.87 -9.05 10.58
CA GLY A 46 -19.17 -9.73 10.62
C GLY A 46 -19.06 -11.24 10.77
N ALA A 47 -17.98 -11.84 10.26
CA ALA A 47 -17.69 -13.28 10.44
C ALA A 47 -17.12 -13.63 11.82
N GLY A 48 -16.89 -12.63 12.71
CA GLY A 48 -16.34 -12.86 14.06
C GLY A 48 -14.90 -13.35 14.06
N MET A 49 -14.17 -13.20 12.95
CA MET A 49 -12.81 -13.74 12.82
C MET A 49 -11.81 -13.10 13.81
N GLY A 50 -12.13 -11.94 14.37
CA GLY A 50 -11.33 -11.32 15.42
C GLY A 50 -11.16 -12.19 16.67
N HIS A 51 -12.13 -13.07 16.96
CA HIS A 51 -12.10 -13.98 18.09
C HIS A 51 -11.30 -15.26 17.87
N ASN A 52 -10.81 -15.50 16.65
CA ASN A 52 -10.01 -16.68 16.34
C ASN A 52 -8.73 -16.69 17.19
N GLY A 53 -8.34 -17.90 17.65
CA GLY A 53 -7.17 -18.08 18.50
C GLY A 53 -7.29 -17.40 19.89
N GLY A 54 -8.52 -17.33 20.43
CA GLY A 54 -8.74 -16.66 21.72
C GLY A 54 -8.45 -15.15 21.65
N ASP A 55 -9.06 -14.48 20.70
CA ASP A 55 -8.91 -13.04 20.41
C ASP A 55 -7.55 -12.63 19.76
N ALA A 56 -6.63 -13.56 19.55
CA ALA A 56 -5.28 -13.24 19.06
C ALA A 56 -5.29 -12.52 17.68
N VAL A 57 -6.21 -12.91 16.79
CA VAL A 57 -6.34 -12.25 15.47
C VAL A 57 -6.78 -10.80 15.62
N GLY A 58 -7.77 -10.54 16.46
CA GLY A 58 -8.27 -9.18 16.72
C GLY A 58 -7.25 -8.30 17.44
N VAL A 59 -6.54 -8.86 18.41
CA VAL A 59 -5.44 -8.18 19.13
C VAL A 59 -4.34 -7.77 18.14
N THR A 60 -3.91 -8.69 17.27
CA THR A 60 -2.90 -8.39 16.25
C THR A 60 -3.37 -7.30 15.28
N ALA A 61 -4.65 -7.35 14.86
CA ALA A 61 -5.23 -6.32 14.00
C ALA A 61 -5.23 -4.94 14.67
N MET A 62 -5.60 -4.84 15.95
CA MET A 62 -5.57 -3.60 16.71
C MET A 62 -4.15 -3.04 16.88
N GLN A 63 -3.21 -3.88 17.30
CA GLN A 63 -1.80 -3.49 17.48
C GLN A 63 -1.18 -3.03 16.15
N THR A 64 -1.50 -3.70 15.04
CA THR A 64 -1.06 -3.31 13.70
C THR A 64 -1.63 -1.94 13.31
N ALA A 65 -2.92 -1.72 13.52
CA ALA A 65 -3.55 -0.44 13.20
C ALA A 65 -2.97 0.70 14.06
N PHE A 66 -2.78 0.44 15.35
CA PHE A 66 -2.17 1.41 16.29
C PHE A 66 -0.76 1.81 15.83
N SER A 67 0.11 0.84 15.55
CA SER A 67 1.49 1.12 15.12
C SER A 67 1.55 1.95 13.83
N LYS A 68 0.63 1.68 12.89
CA LYS A 68 0.57 2.38 11.61
C LYS A 68 0.02 3.82 11.72
N ILE A 69 -0.98 4.04 12.55
CA ILE A 69 -1.58 5.38 12.77
C ILE A 69 -0.60 6.31 13.51
N ASN A 70 0.26 5.75 14.35
CA ASN A 70 1.17 6.53 15.20
C ASN A 70 2.57 6.74 14.58
N LEU A 71 2.78 6.38 13.33
CA LEU A 71 3.96 6.81 12.59
C LEU A 71 3.98 8.33 12.42
N THR A 72 5.15 8.93 12.52
CA THR A 72 5.32 10.32 12.10
C THR A 72 5.09 10.45 10.60
N PHE A 73 4.77 11.66 10.13
CA PHE A 73 4.59 11.92 8.69
C PHE A 73 5.81 11.46 7.88
N GLY A 74 7.01 11.79 8.36
CA GLY A 74 8.27 11.43 7.70
C GLY A 74 8.46 9.90 7.62
N GLU A 75 8.24 9.20 8.74
CA GLU A 75 8.35 7.73 8.75
C GLU A 75 7.37 7.07 7.78
N ALA A 76 6.11 7.48 7.82
CA ALA A 76 5.06 6.96 6.94
C ALA A 76 5.40 7.23 5.45
N PHE A 77 5.88 8.43 5.14
CA PHE A 77 6.28 8.85 3.79
C PHE A 77 7.48 8.04 3.27
N PHE A 78 8.59 7.97 4.03
CA PHE A 78 9.79 7.26 3.58
C PHE A 78 9.57 5.74 3.51
N ARG A 79 8.84 5.15 4.47
CA ARG A 79 8.42 3.73 4.38
C ARG A 79 7.53 3.49 3.16
N GLY A 80 6.71 4.47 2.79
CA GLY A 80 5.92 4.45 1.56
C GLY A 80 6.78 4.43 0.29
N ILE A 81 7.84 5.25 0.23
CA ILE A 81 8.81 5.26 -0.87
C ILE A 81 9.45 3.88 -1.03
N LEU A 82 10.02 3.35 0.04
CA LEU A 82 10.72 2.07 0.04
C LEU A 82 9.79 0.91 -0.37
N CYS A 83 8.55 0.92 0.11
CA CYS A 83 7.57 -0.10 -0.25
C CYS A 83 7.32 -0.11 -1.76
N ASN A 84 6.93 1.03 -2.32
CA ASN A 84 6.46 1.04 -3.70
C ASN A 84 7.60 0.99 -4.72
N TRP A 85 8.81 1.36 -4.33
CA TRP A 85 10.00 1.03 -5.11
C TRP A 85 10.13 -0.47 -5.32
N LEU A 86 10.07 -1.29 -4.25
CA LEU A 86 10.17 -2.75 -4.34
C LEU A 86 8.97 -3.36 -5.06
N VAL A 87 7.76 -2.90 -4.78
CA VAL A 87 6.53 -3.45 -5.38
C VAL A 87 6.49 -3.20 -6.89
N CYS A 88 6.85 -1.99 -7.34
CA CYS A 88 6.89 -1.69 -8.78
C CYS A 88 8.07 -2.40 -9.47
N LEU A 89 9.21 -2.55 -8.80
CA LEU A 89 10.32 -3.35 -9.30
C LEU A 89 9.93 -4.82 -9.48
N ALA A 90 9.16 -5.40 -8.55
CA ALA A 90 8.64 -6.76 -8.66
C ALA A 90 7.78 -6.95 -9.92
N ILE A 91 6.87 -6.02 -10.20
CA ILE A 91 6.02 -6.07 -11.40
C ILE A 91 6.87 -5.92 -12.67
N PHE A 92 7.82 -5.00 -12.65
CA PHE A 92 8.72 -4.82 -13.79
C PHE A 92 9.51 -6.09 -14.08
N MET A 93 10.15 -6.69 -13.07
CA MET A 93 10.87 -7.97 -13.22
C MET A 93 9.94 -9.11 -13.69
N ALA A 94 8.72 -9.19 -13.16
CA ALA A 94 7.75 -10.20 -13.57
C ALA A 94 7.32 -10.03 -15.03
N SER A 95 7.28 -8.79 -15.54
CA SER A 95 6.94 -8.53 -16.95
C SER A 95 8.00 -9.03 -17.93
N THR A 96 9.27 -9.12 -17.52
CA THR A 96 10.37 -9.63 -18.36
C THR A 96 10.40 -11.16 -18.44
N SER A 97 9.74 -11.87 -17.54
CA SER A 97 9.71 -13.32 -17.53
C SER A 97 8.59 -13.88 -18.40
N LYS A 98 8.93 -14.83 -19.27
CA LYS A 98 7.96 -15.59 -20.08
C LYS A 98 7.39 -16.81 -19.34
N ARG A 99 8.03 -17.27 -18.27
CA ARG A 99 7.63 -18.47 -17.52
C ARG A 99 6.91 -18.08 -16.24
N VAL A 100 5.84 -18.82 -15.90
CA VAL A 100 5.06 -18.58 -14.66
C VAL A 100 5.93 -18.64 -13.42
N ILE A 101 6.80 -19.64 -13.32
CA ILE A 101 7.70 -19.80 -12.18
C ILE A 101 8.64 -18.60 -12.01
N GLY A 102 9.16 -18.05 -13.09
CA GLY A 102 9.99 -16.84 -13.05
C GLY A 102 9.21 -15.62 -12.57
N LYS A 103 7.92 -15.48 -12.94
CA LYS A 103 7.06 -14.42 -12.42
C LYS A 103 6.81 -14.56 -10.92
N ILE A 104 6.58 -15.79 -10.43
CA ILE A 104 6.38 -16.06 -9.01
C ILE A 104 7.61 -15.61 -8.22
N PHE A 105 8.81 -16.03 -8.59
CA PHE A 105 10.03 -15.63 -7.89
C PHE A 105 10.33 -14.14 -8.00
N ALA A 106 10.09 -13.52 -9.15
CA ALA A 106 10.27 -12.09 -9.36
C ALA A 106 9.37 -11.24 -8.43
N ILE A 107 8.17 -11.75 -8.10
CA ILE A 107 7.23 -11.05 -7.21
C ILE A 107 7.49 -11.41 -5.75
N PHE A 108 7.74 -12.69 -5.44
CA PHE A 108 7.82 -13.21 -4.08
C PHE A 108 8.84 -12.47 -3.21
N PHE A 109 10.10 -12.38 -3.66
CA PHE A 109 11.17 -11.80 -2.84
C PHE A 109 10.99 -10.31 -2.53
N PRO A 110 10.69 -9.42 -3.49
CA PRO A 110 10.46 -8.01 -3.17
C PRO A 110 9.24 -7.80 -2.27
N ILE A 111 8.15 -8.58 -2.48
CA ILE A 111 6.95 -8.49 -1.64
C ILE A 111 7.25 -8.97 -0.23
N MET A 112 7.92 -10.11 -0.07
CA MET A 112 8.36 -10.62 1.23
C MET A 112 9.24 -9.59 1.95
N THR A 113 10.18 -8.97 1.23
CA THR A 113 11.09 -7.97 1.79
C THR A 113 10.33 -6.77 2.33
N PHE A 114 9.40 -6.18 1.54
CA PHE A 114 8.69 -5.00 2.03
C PHE A 114 7.79 -5.31 3.23
N VAL A 115 7.16 -6.50 3.26
CA VAL A 115 6.32 -6.93 4.40
C VAL A 115 7.16 -7.15 5.64
N ALA A 116 8.26 -7.91 5.52
CA ALA A 116 9.15 -8.21 6.64
C ALA A 116 9.85 -6.96 7.21
N SER A 117 10.15 -5.98 6.35
CA SER A 117 10.77 -4.71 6.76
C SER A 117 9.79 -3.70 7.35
N GLY A 118 8.49 -4.00 7.39
CA GLY A 118 7.48 -3.08 7.91
C GLY A 118 7.31 -1.81 7.07
N TYR A 119 7.50 -1.90 5.75
CA TYR A 119 7.26 -0.79 4.85
C TYR A 119 5.76 -0.53 4.66
N GLU A 120 5.40 0.66 4.24
CA GLU A 120 4.02 1.12 4.23
C GLU A 120 3.42 1.13 2.82
N HIS A 121 2.33 0.38 2.65
CA HIS A 121 1.57 0.30 1.40
C HIS A 121 0.17 0.87 1.59
N SER A 122 -0.19 1.94 0.85
CA SER A 122 -1.47 2.63 1.03
C SER A 122 -2.68 1.71 0.89
N VAL A 123 -2.71 0.84 -0.13
CA VAL A 123 -3.85 -0.08 -0.35
C VAL A 123 -3.92 -1.15 0.73
N ALA A 124 -2.78 -1.69 1.19
CA ALA A 124 -2.76 -2.62 2.32
C ALA A 124 -3.28 -1.95 3.61
N ASN A 125 -2.90 -0.69 3.84
CA ASN A 125 -3.36 0.06 5.00
C ASN A 125 -4.85 0.41 4.95
N MET A 126 -5.44 0.51 3.75
CA MET A 126 -6.90 0.63 3.58
C MET A 126 -7.66 -0.58 4.15
N PHE A 127 -6.99 -1.71 4.33
CA PHE A 127 -7.53 -2.89 4.99
C PHE A 127 -7.07 -2.98 6.45
N PHE A 128 -5.76 -2.95 6.71
CA PHE A 128 -5.22 -3.20 8.05
C PHE A 128 -5.74 -2.22 9.10
N ILE A 129 -5.78 -0.93 8.78
CA ILE A 129 -6.19 0.08 9.76
C ILE A 129 -7.70 0.03 10.03
N PRO A 130 -8.59 0.05 9.02
CA PRO A 130 -10.01 -0.14 9.26
C PRO A 130 -10.36 -1.45 9.98
N ASN A 131 -9.69 -2.56 9.63
CA ASN A 131 -9.89 -3.82 10.34
C ASN A 131 -9.58 -3.69 11.83
N GLY A 132 -8.44 -3.09 12.21
CA GLY A 132 -8.12 -2.83 13.62
C GLY A 132 -9.07 -1.83 14.29
N LEU A 133 -9.57 -0.83 13.56
CA LEU A 133 -10.58 0.11 14.09
C LEU A 133 -11.91 -0.59 14.39
N LEU A 134 -12.32 -1.54 13.54
CA LEU A 134 -13.53 -2.33 13.77
C LEU A 134 -13.38 -3.26 14.98
N MET A 135 -12.19 -3.81 15.24
CA MET A 135 -11.95 -4.67 16.41
C MET A 135 -12.16 -3.95 17.74
N LYS A 136 -12.12 -2.62 17.79
CA LYS A 136 -12.46 -1.82 18.99
C LYS A 136 -13.90 -2.04 19.50
N HIS A 137 -14.79 -2.57 18.68
CA HIS A 137 -16.16 -2.89 19.09
C HIS A 137 -16.27 -4.17 19.94
N PHE A 138 -15.20 -4.94 20.08
CA PHE A 138 -15.16 -6.15 20.88
C PHE A 138 -14.42 -5.89 22.20
N PRO A 139 -15.13 -5.78 23.37
CA PRO A 139 -14.50 -5.47 24.67
C PRO A 139 -13.42 -6.47 25.07
N SER A 140 -13.58 -7.76 24.76
CA SER A 140 -12.59 -8.80 25.06
C SER A 140 -11.27 -8.57 24.30
N ILE A 141 -11.35 -8.21 23.02
CA ILE A 141 -10.19 -7.91 22.19
C ILE A 141 -9.49 -6.64 22.68
N VAL A 142 -10.27 -5.61 23.03
CA VAL A 142 -9.72 -4.37 23.60
C VAL A 142 -8.96 -4.66 24.88
N ALA A 143 -9.54 -5.40 25.81
CA ALA A 143 -8.90 -5.77 27.06
C ALA A 143 -7.61 -6.61 26.83
N ALA A 144 -7.65 -7.55 25.89
CA ALA A 144 -6.51 -8.39 25.57
C ALA A 144 -5.42 -7.67 24.75
N SER A 145 -5.72 -6.54 24.09
CA SER A 145 -4.78 -5.82 23.23
C SER A 145 -3.58 -5.20 23.96
N GLY A 146 -3.71 -4.97 25.26
CA GLY A 146 -2.70 -4.29 26.06
C GLY A 146 -2.54 -2.78 25.76
N LEU A 147 -3.41 -2.21 24.93
CA LEU A 147 -3.37 -0.79 24.58
C LEU A 147 -4.00 0.04 25.71
N THR A 148 -3.32 1.13 26.09
CA THR A 148 -3.85 2.07 27.08
C THR A 148 -5.01 2.89 26.52
N PRO A 149 -5.86 3.52 27.38
CA PRO A 149 -6.93 4.40 26.93
C PRO A 149 -6.44 5.54 26.01
N ASP A 150 -5.29 6.13 26.30
CA ASP A 150 -4.69 7.19 25.47
C ASP A 150 -4.27 6.67 24.10
N GLN A 151 -3.70 5.46 24.03
CA GLN A 151 -3.36 4.81 22.79
C GLN A 151 -4.60 4.46 21.94
N LEU A 152 -5.65 3.97 22.60
CA LEU A 152 -6.93 3.72 21.94
C LEU A 152 -7.59 4.99 21.40
N ALA A 153 -7.39 6.13 22.08
CA ALA A 153 -7.90 7.43 21.64
C ALA A 153 -7.24 7.91 20.33
N THR A 154 -5.98 7.53 20.06
CA THR A 154 -5.31 7.87 18.79
C THR A 154 -5.85 7.07 17.61
N MET A 155 -6.41 5.89 17.85
CA MET A 155 -6.96 5.00 16.85
C MET A 155 -8.31 5.52 16.33
N THR A 156 -8.27 6.43 15.38
CA THR A 156 -9.43 7.10 14.78
C THR A 156 -9.39 7.07 13.27
N TRP A 157 -10.55 7.27 12.63
CA TRP A 157 -10.62 7.45 11.18
C TRP A 157 -9.83 8.67 10.71
N LYS A 158 -9.81 9.76 11.49
CA LYS A 158 -8.95 10.93 11.22
C LYS A 158 -7.48 10.55 11.24
N GLY A 159 -7.04 9.79 12.25
CA GLY A 159 -5.68 9.26 12.33
C GLY A 159 -5.33 8.41 11.12
N PHE A 160 -6.24 7.52 10.71
CA PHE A 160 -6.07 6.72 9.50
C PHE A 160 -5.85 7.57 8.24
N PHE A 161 -6.72 8.53 7.97
CA PHE A 161 -6.63 9.32 6.74
C PHE A 161 -5.44 10.29 6.74
N VAL A 162 -5.23 11.01 7.85
CA VAL A 162 -4.28 12.13 7.90
C VAL A 162 -2.88 11.67 8.28
N HIS A 163 -2.75 10.79 9.29
CA HIS A 163 -1.44 10.41 9.82
C HIS A 163 -0.82 9.22 9.05
N ASN A 164 -1.65 8.39 8.41
CA ASN A 164 -1.12 7.24 7.66
C ASN A 164 -1.41 7.32 6.16
N LEU A 165 -2.67 7.29 5.75
CA LEU A 165 -3.02 7.09 4.34
C LEU A 165 -2.46 8.19 3.44
N LEU A 166 -2.54 9.45 3.85
CA LEU A 166 -2.03 10.59 3.09
C LEU A 166 -0.50 10.52 2.87
N PRO A 167 0.34 10.49 3.93
CA PRO A 167 1.79 10.43 3.75
C PRO A 167 2.25 9.15 3.03
N VAL A 168 1.65 8.00 3.34
CA VAL A 168 1.98 6.74 2.66
C VAL A 168 1.63 6.79 1.19
N THR A 169 0.47 7.35 0.82
CA THR A 169 0.09 7.49 -0.60
C THR A 169 1.07 8.37 -1.36
N CYS A 170 1.44 9.53 -0.79
CA CYS A 170 2.46 10.39 -1.37
C CYS A 170 3.80 9.66 -1.52
N GLY A 171 4.24 8.95 -0.49
CA GLY A 171 5.46 8.14 -0.53
C GLY A 171 5.41 7.04 -1.59
N ASN A 172 4.29 6.32 -1.71
CA ASN A 172 4.11 5.29 -2.72
C ASN A 172 4.20 5.85 -4.15
N ILE A 173 3.62 7.04 -4.40
CA ILE A 173 3.73 7.71 -5.71
C ILE A 173 5.19 8.06 -6.01
N VAL A 174 5.87 8.72 -5.07
CA VAL A 174 7.27 9.13 -5.24
C VAL A 174 8.17 7.93 -5.46
N GLY A 175 8.03 6.88 -4.64
CA GLY A 175 8.84 5.66 -4.72
C GLY A 175 8.76 4.99 -6.09
N ALA A 176 7.56 4.83 -6.61
CA ALA A 176 7.35 4.23 -7.92
C ALA A 176 7.77 5.14 -9.08
N PHE A 177 7.41 6.43 -9.02
CA PHE A 177 7.71 7.36 -10.10
C PHE A 177 9.21 7.63 -10.23
N VAL A 178 9.87 8.00 -9.14
CA VAL A 178 11.29 8.37 -9.17
C VAL A 178 12.19 7.16 -9.36
N PHE A 179 12.01 6.11 -8.54
CA PHE A 179 12.97 4.99 -8.50
C PHE A 179 12.68 3.87 -9.51
N VAL A 180 11.51 3.89 -10.17
CA VAL A 180 11.21 2.94 -11.22
C VAL A 180 10.97 3.65 -12.55
N VAL A 181 9.93 4.48 -12.64
CA VAL A 181 9.53 5.07 -13.92
C VAL A 181 10.61 5.98 -14.51
N LEU A 182 11.10 6.97 -13.76
CA LEU A 182 12.11 7.90 -14.28
C LEU A 182 13.44 7.21 -14.58
N LEU A 183 13.91 6.33 -13.69
CA LEU A 183 15.18 5.63 -13.92
C LEU A 183 15.11 4.75 -15.18
N PHE A 184 14.06 3.96 -15.34
CA PHE A 184 13.95 3.10 -16.52
C PHE A 184 13.65 3.90 -17.79
N TRP A 185 12.87 4.98 -17.70
CA TRP A 185 12.63 5.84 -18.87
C TRP A 185 13.91 6.50 -19.34
N THR A 186 14.74 7.03 -18.45
CA THR A 186 16.01 7.65 -18.81
C THR A 186 17.02 6.65 -19.34
N ALA A 187 17.05 5.43 -18.79
CA ALA A 187 18.02 4.42 -19.16
C ALA A 187 17.71 3.73 -20.50
N TYR A 188 16.43 3.54 -20.84
CA TYR A 188 16.05 2.69 -21.98
C TYR A 188 15.21 3.41 -23.04
N LEU A 189 14.28 4.26 -22.68
CA LEU A 189 13.33 4.82 -23.64
C LEU A 189 13.78 6.16 -24.21
N ARG A 190 14.54 6.97 -23.47
CA ARG A 190 15.00 8.27 -23.92
C ARG A 190 16.03 8.16 -25.07
N GLU A 191 16.83 7.13 -25.11
CA GLU A 191 17.84 6.91 -26.15
C GLU A 191 17.22 6.53 -27.49
N GLU A 192 16.14 5.77 -27.51
CA GLU A 192 15.43 5.43 -28.76
C GLU A 192 14.90 6.67 -29.48
N HIS A 193 14.48 7.71 -28.75
CA HIS A 193 14.06 8.99 -29.35
C HIS A 193 15.21 9.83 -29.89
N ARG A 194 16.44 9.65 -29.42
CA ARG A 194 17.62 10.37 -29.93
C ARG A 194 18.10 9.85 -31.27
N HIS A 195 17.84 8.61 -31.60
CA HIS A 195 18.25 7.97 -32.85
C HIS A 195 17.21 8.07 -33.96
N GLN A 196 16.02 8.63 -33.70
CA GLN A 196 14.94 8.82 -34.68
C GLN A 196 14.86 10.27 -35.22
N HIS A 197 15.76 11.16 -34.79
CA HIS A 197 15.97 12.53 -35.28
C HIS A 197 17.43 12.73 -35.68
#